data_5516e0e6012863c4d5a90e3dc8b83e15
#
_entry.id   5516e0e6012863c4d5a90e3dc8b83e15
#
_cell.length_a   1.000
_cell.length_b   1.000
_cell.length_c   1.000
_cell.angle_alpha   90.00
_cell.angle_beta   90.00
_cell.angle_gamma   90.00
#
_symmetry.space_group_name_H-M   'P 1'
#
loop_
_entity.id
_entity.type
_entity.pdbx_description
1 polymer ?
#
loop_
_entity_poly.entity_id
_entity_poly.type
_entity_poly.pdbx_seq_one_letter_code
_entity_poly.pdbx_strand_id
1 'polypeptide(L)'
;MTKRKIITTGGTSYIGSHTAVALQEAGFEVVLMDNLVNSSAEVVDRIRRITGSKPLLEIVDLCDEEATKDCFNRHSDAVGIIHFAALKAVGESVAQPTRYYRNNLVSMLHVLEAMHRHDIPNLIFSSSATVYG
;
A
#
# COMPACT_ATOMS: atom_id res chain seq x y z
N MET A 1 2.43 -12.07 22.56
CA MET A 1 2.80 -12.53 21.19
C MET A 1 2.80 -11.38 20.22
N THR A 2 3.87 -11.27 19.44
CA THR A 2 3.99 -10.21 18.45
C THR A 2 3.09 -10.53 17.25
N LYS A 3 2.28 -9.57 16.83
CA LYS A 3 1.45 -9.72 15.64
C LYS A 3 2.31 -9.73 14.39
N ARG A 4 1.90 -10.49 13.39
CA ARG A 4 2.55 -10.45 12.07
C ARG A 4 2.17 -9.15 11.37
N LYS A 5 3.14 -8.53 10.72
CA LYS A 5 2.96 -7.24 10.07
C LYS A 5 2.74 -7.42 8.58
N ILE A 6 1.72 -6.76 8.05
CA ILE A 6 1.45 -6.69 6.62
C ILE A 6 1.53 -5.22 6.19
N ILE A 7 2.25 -4.97 5.12
CA ILE A 7 2.34 -3.64 4.51
C ILE A 7 1.35 -3.59 3.36
N THR A 8 0.48 -2.57 3.35
CA THR A 8 -0.40 -2.34 2.20
C THR A 8 -0.01 -1.03 1.55
N THR A 9 0.33 -1.07 0.27
CA THR A 9 0.61 0.13 -0.51
C THR A 9 -0.67 0.61 -1.17
N GLY A 10 -0.91 1.92 -1.16
CA GLY A 10 -2.20 2.45 -1.60
C GLY A 10 -3.31 2.12 -0.62
N GLY A 11 -2.95 1.93 0.65
CA GLY A 11 -3.86 1.38 1.66
C GLY A 11 -4.96 2.31 2.12
N THR A 12 -4.91 3.59 1.76
CA THR A 12 -5.98 4.53 2.12
C THR A 12 -7.07 4.61 1.07
N SER A 13 -6.95 3.89 -0.05
CA SER A 13 -8.00 3.77 -1.04
C SER A 13 -9.19 2.99 -0.47
N TYR A 14 -10.31 3.02 -1.20
CA TYR A 14 -11.51 2.29 -0.77
C TYR A 14 -11.23 0.80 -0.55
N ILE A 15 -10.64 0.14 -1.55
CA ILE A 15 -10.34 -1.29 -1.46
C ILE A 15 -9.26 -1.55 -0.40
N GLY A 16 -8.24 -0.69 -0.37
CA GLY A 16 -7.16 -0.83 0.61
C GLY A 16 -7.64 -0.70 2.04
N SER A 17 -8.56 0.23 2.31
CA SER A 17 -9.08 0.41 3.65
C SER A 17 -9.91 -0.77 4.11
N HIS A 18 -10.74 -1.35 3.23
CA HIS A 18 -11.49 -2.56 3.55
C HIS A 18 -10.57 -3.75 3.81
N THR A 19 -9.50 -3.87 3.03
CA THR A 19 -8.51 -4.91 3.25
C THR A 19 -7.82 -4.74 4.59
N ALA A 20 -7.48 -3.52 4.97
CA ALA A 20 -6.86 -3.23 6.26
C ALA A 20 -7.75 -3.66 7.42
N VAL A 21 -9.05 -3.38 7.33
CA VAL A 21 -10.02 -3.81 8.34
C VAL A 21 -10.00 -5.34 8.48
N ALA A 22 -10.10 -6.03 7.36
CA ALA A 22 -10.11 -7.50 7.36
C ALA A 22 -8.82 -8.08 7.95
N LEU A 23 -7.68 -7.50 7.62
CA LEU A 23 -6.38 -7.95 8.15
C LEU A 23 -6.29 -7.74 9.66
N GLN A 24 -6.72 -6.58 10.15
CA GLN A 24 -6.68 -6.31 11.59
C GLN A 24 -7.62 -7.25 12.35
N GLU A 25 -8.79 -7.53 11.79
CA GLU A 25 -9.72 -8.47 12.40
C GLU A 25 -9.18 -9.90 12.41
N ALA A 26 -8.31 -10.23 11.46
CA ALA A 26 -7.62 -11.51 11.42
C ALA A 26 -6.40 -11.58 12.34
N GLY A 27 -6.06 -10.49 13.02
CA GLY A 27 -4.97 -10.46 13.98
C GLY A 27 -3.63 -9.94 13.45
N PHE A 28 -3.61 -9.37 12.25
CA PHE A 28 -2.39 -8.78 11.71
C PHE A 28 -2.22 -7.32 12.15
N GLU A 29 -0.97 -6.91 12.23
CA GLU A 29 -0.63 -5.49 12.34
C GLU A 29 -0.51 -4.94 10.92
N VAL A 30 -1.15 -3.80 10.64
CA VAL A 30 -1.21 -3.25 9.29
C VAL A 30 -0.45 -1.93 9.22
N VAL A 31 0.42 -1.81 8.21
CA VAL A 31 1.08 -0.56 7.86
C VAL A 31 0.52 -0.10 6.52
N LEU A 32 -0.07 1.09 6.50
CA LEU A 32 -0.59 1.69 5.28
C LEU A 32 0.47 2.62 4.69
N MET A 33 0.94 2.33 3.48
CA MET A 33 1.84 3.21 2.74
C MET A 33 1.07 3.89 1.63
N ASP A 34 0.99 5.22 1.67
CA ASP A 34 0.20 5.98 0.71
C ASP A 34 0.74 7.39 0.60
N ASN A 35 0.63 8.00 -0.57
CA ASN A 35 0.99 9.40 -0.75
C ASN A 35 -0.19 10.35 -0.55
N LEU A 36 -1.37 9.81 -0.31
CA LEU A 36 -2.61 10.55 -0.05
C LEU A 36 -3.10 11.42 -1.21
N VAL A 37 -2.66 11.12 -2.44
CA VAL A 37 -3.08 11.90 -3.61
C VAL A 37 -4.58 11.77 -3.87
N ASN A 38 -5.11 10.56 -3.74
CA ASN A 38 -6.51 10.27 -4.05
C ASN A 38 -7.34 9.89 -2.83
N SER A 39 -6.83 10.13 -1.61
CA SER A 39 -7.51 9.72 -0.40
C SER A 39 -7.06 10.57 0.78
N SER A 40 -7.58 10.29 1.96
CA SER A 40 -7.38 11.11 3.15
C SER A 40 -6.85 10.27 4.31
N ALA A 41 -6.06 10.89 5.16
CA ALA A 41 -5.60 10.28 6.40
C ALA A 41 -6.77 9.94 7.36
N GLU A 42 -7.94 10.50 7.13
CA GLU A 42 -9.14 10.17 7.91
C GLU A 42 -9.51 8.70 7.87
N VAL A 43 -9.07 8.00 6.83
CA VAL A 43 -9.30 6.57 6.69
C VAL A 43 -8.73 5.78 7.87
N VAL A 44 -7.62 6.25 8.43
CA VAL A 44 -6.99 5.61 9.59
C VAL A 44 -7.93 5.65 10.80
N ASP A 45 -8.58 6.78 11.02
CA ASP A 45 -9.54 6.91 12.13
C ASP A 45 -10.78 6.07 11.91
N ARG A 46 -11.24 5.95 10.66
CA ARG A 46 -12.36 5.07 10.35
C ARG A 46 -12.04 3.62 10.65
N ILE A 47 -10.86 3.16 10.26
CA ILE A 47 -10.42 1.80 10.52
C ILE A 47 -10.37 1.56 12.04
N ARG A 48 -9.83 2.50 12.78
CA ARG A 48 -9.77 2.39 14.25
C ARG A 48 -11.15 2.28 14.85
N ARG A 49 -12.12 3.04 14.35
CA ARG A 49 -13.50 2.98 14.87
C ARG A 49 -14.16 1.62 14.62
N ILE A 50 -13.82 1.00 13.50
CA ILE A 50 -14.40 -0.30 13.13
C ILE A 50 -13.72 -1.44 13.89
N THR A 51 -12.40 -1.44 13.95
CA THR A 51 -11.62 -2.58 14.46
C THR A 51 -11.16 -2.41 15.90
N GLY A 52 -11.17 -1.20 16.42
CA GLY A 52 -10.60 -0.89 17.72
C GLY A 52 -9.09 -0.71 17.72
N SER A 53 -8.44 -0.91 16.57
CA SER A 53 -6.98 -0.78 16.42
C SER A 53 -6.65 0.21 15.32
N LYS A 54 -5.72 1.11 15.61
CA LYS A 54 -5.27 2.11 14.63
C LYS A 54 -4.13 1.54 13.80
N PRO A 55 -4.27 1.45 12.47
CA PRO A 55 -3.14 1.06 11.63
C PRO A 55 -2.10 2.17 11.60
N LEU A 56 -0.85 1.81 11.32
CA LEU A 56 0.21 2.79 11.15
C LEU A 56 0.15 3.33 9.72
N LEU A 57 0.16 4.65 9.57
CA LEU A 57 0.17 5.30 8.28
C LEU A 57 1.56 5.86 8.00
N GLU A 58 2.17 5.43 6.89
CA GLU A 58 3.41 5.99 6.37
C GLU A 58 3.07 6.76 5.11
N ILE A 59 3.26 8.07 5.13
CA ILE A 59 3.01 8.90 3.95
C ILE A 59 4.27 8.87 3.11
N VAL A 60 4.21 8.20 1.98
CA VAL A 60 5.37 7.99 1.11
C VAL A 60 4.93 7.90 -0.34
N ASP A 61 5.74 8.49 -1.22
CA ASP A 61 5.58 8.33 -2.66
C ASP A 61 6.48 7.16 -3.09
N LEU A 62 5.86 6.08 -3.53
CA LEU A 62 6.61 4.88 -3.94
C LEU A 62 7.46 5.09 -5.20
N CYS A 63 7.26 6.19 -5.91
CA CYS A 63 8.14 6.57 -7.02
C CYS A 63 9.42 7.23 -6.54
N ASP A 64 9.48 7.65 -5.28
CA ASP A 64 10.68 8.19 -4.66
C ASP A 64 11.49 7.03 -4.07
N GLU A 65 12.61 6.70 -4.71
CA GLU A 65 13.41 5.54 -4.32
C GLU A 65 13.92 5.62 -2.89
N GLU A 66 14.48 6.76 -2.49
CA GLU A 66 15.06 6.89 -1.15
C GLU A 66 13.99 6.86 -0.07
N ALA A 67 12.87 7.56 -0.28
CA ALA A 67 11.77 7.56 0.67
C ALA A 67 11.18 6.16 0.83
N THR A 68 11.08 5.41 -0.27
CA THR A 68 10.59 4.03 -0.23
C THR A 68 11.55 3.13 0.53
N LYS A 69 12.85 3.25 0.27
CA LYS A 69 13.86 2.47 0.99
C LYS A 69 13.78 2.72 2.49
N ASP A 70 13.72 3.98 2.89
CA ASP A 70 13.67 4.35 4.32
C ASP A 70 12.41 3.79 4.98
N CYS A 71 11.29 3.88 4.27
CA CYS A 71 10.02 3.37 4.78
C CYS A 71 10.06 1.86 5.00
N PHE A 72 10.54 1.11 4.02
CA PHE A 72 10.64 -0.34 4.15
C PHE A 72 11.69 -0.75 5.18
N ASN A 73 12.76 0.03 5.35
CA ASN A 73 13.74 -0.25 6.39
C ASN A 73 13.12 -0.20 7.79
N ARG A 74 12.16 0.69 7.99
CA ARG A 74 11.45 0.76 9.28
C ARG A 74 10.51 -0.43 9.50
N HIS A 75 10.18 -1.15 8.44
CA HIS A 75 9.20 -2.24 8.49
C HIS A 75 9.76 -3.52 7.89
N SER A 76 11.06 -3.75 8.07
CA SER A 76 11.75 -4.91 7.51
C SER A 76 11.27 -6.24 8.10
N ASP A 77 10.54 -6.18 9.20
CA ASP A 77 9.97 -7.36 9.86
C ASP A 77 8.62 -7.77 9.29
N ALA A 78 8.13 -7.09 8.25
CA ALA A 78 6.86 -7.44 7.62
C ALA A 78 6.92 -8.84 7.02
N VAL A 79 5.79 -9.56 7.08
CA VAL A 79 5.68 -10.91 6.52
C VAL A 79 5.03 -10.92 5.15
N GLY A 80 4.46 -9.80 4.74
CA GLY A 80 3.82 -9.71 3.42
C GLY A 80 3.54 -8.29 3.01
N ILE A 81 3.33 -8.11 1.71
CA ILE A 81 2.98 -6.84 1.10
C ILE A 81 1.76 -7.05 0.22
N ILE A 82 0.78 -6.16 0.32
CA ILE A 82 -0.34 -6.10 -0.62
C ILE A 82 -0.24 -4.77 -1.35
N HIS A 83 -0.03 -4.83 -2.64
CA HIS A 83 0.26 -3.65 -3.45
C HIS A 83 -0.99 -3.16 -4.21
N PHE A 84 -1.54 -2.03 -3.77
CA PHE A 84 -2.71 -1.39 -4.39
C PHE A 84 -2.37 -0.09 -5.12
N ALA A 85 -1.12 0.33 -5.12
CA ALA A 85 -0.74 1.67 -5.57
C ALA A 85 -0.98 1.92 -7.06
N ALA A 86 -1.23 0.87 -7.83
CA ALA A 86 -1.52 0.98 -9.25
C ALA A 86 -2.97 1.37 -9.55
N LEU A 87 -3.82 1.51 -8.53
CA LEU A 87 -5.24 1.81 -8.72
C LEU A 87 -5.43 3.30 -8.94
N LYS A 88 -5.44 3.71 -10.20
CA LYS A 88 -5.63 5.10 -10.58
C LYS A 88 -6.99 5.32 -11.22
N ALA A 89 -7.44 6.58 -11.21
CA ALA A 89 -8.65 6.94 -11.93
C ALA A 89 -8.47 6.71 -13.42
N VAL A 90 -9.50 6.18 -14.07
CA VAL A 90 -9.47 5.91 -15.52
C VAL A 90 -9.15 7.18 -16.29
N GLY A 91 -9.73 8.31 -15.89
CA GLY A 91 -9.46 9.59 -16.55
C GLY A 91 -8.00 9.99 -16.55
N GLU A 92 -7.28 9.72 -15.48
CA GLU A 92 -5.85 10.00 -15.39
C GLU A 92 -5.06 9.13 -16.36
N SER A 93 -5.39 7.85 -16.45
CA SER A 93 -4.68 6.95 -17.36
C SER A 93 -4.94 7.29 -18.82
N VAL A 94 -6.12 7.81 -19.16
CA VAL A 94 -6.46 8.23 -20.52
C VAL A 94 -5.76 9.55 -20.87
N ALA A 95 -5.74 10.51 -19.93
CA ALA A 95 -5.17 11.83 -20.18
C ALA A 95 -3.65 11.81 -20.29
N GLN A 96 -2.97 10.99 -19.48
CA GLN A 96 -1.51 10.91 -19.45
C GLN A 96 -1.06 9.45 -19.31
N PRO A 97 -1.26 8.64 -20.35
CA PRO A 97 -0.99 7.20 -20.24
C PRO A 97 0.49 6.86 -19.96
N THR A 98 1.41 7.58 -20.58
CA THR A 98 2.84 7.32 -20.39
C THR A 98 3.26 7.56 -18.95
N ARG A 99 2.81 8.67 -18.38
CA ARG A 99 3.10 8.99 -16.97
C ARG A 99 2.47 7.97 -16.03
N TYR A 100 1.23 7.59 -16.31
CA TYR A 100 0.50 6.61 -15.52
C TYR A 100 1.26 5.28 -15.47
N TYR A 101 1.61 4.74 -16.63
CA TYR A 101 2.30 3.46 -16.70
C TYR A 101 3.71 3.53 -16.11
N ARG A 102 4.42 4.63 -16.35
CA ARG A 102 5.75 4.80 -15.77
C ARG A 102 5.70 4.78 -14.24
N ASN A 103 4.77 5.54 -13.65
CA ASN A 103 4.64 5.62 -12.21
C ASN A 103 4.28 4.26 -11.62
N ASN A 104 3.39 3.52 -12.28
CA ASN A 104 3.01 2.19 -11.82
C ASN A 104 4.18 1.21 -11.88
N LEU A 105 4.97 1.25 -12.95
CA LEU A 105 6.14 0.38 -13.09
C LEU A 105 7.22 0.74 -12.08
N VAL A 106 7.51 2.02 -11.91
CA VAL A 106 8.54 2.48 -10.97
C VAL A 106 8.16 2.10 -9.54
N SER A 107 6.91 2.35 -9.14
CA SER A 107 6.46 1.99 -7.79
C SER A 107 6.54 0.50 -7.55
N MET A 108 6.13 -0.31 -8.53
CA MET A 108 6.21 -1.76 -8.43
C MET A 108 7.67 -2.23 -8.31
N LEU A 109 8.58 -1.66 -9.09
CA LEU A 109 9.99 -2.02 -9.02
C LEU A 109 10.55 -1.72 -7.63
N HIS A 110 10.23 -0.57 -7.07
CA HIS A 110 10.70 -0.21 -5.73
C HIS A 110 10.16 -1.18 -4.66
N VAL A 111 8.90 -1.59 -4.80
CA VAL A 111 8.30 -2.57 -3.88
C VAL A 111 9.01 -3.92 -4.00
N LEU A 112 9.25 -4.38 -5.23
CA LEU A 112 9.94 -5.65 -5.45
C LEU A 112 11.39 -5.62 -4.93
N GLU A 113 12.08 -4.52 -5.12
CA GLU A 113 13.43 -4.36 -4.58
C GLU A 113 13.44 -4.41 -3.05
N ALA A 114 12.48 -3.77 -2.41
CA ALA A 114 12.35 -3.80 -0.96
C ALA A 114 12.02 -5.21 -0.45
N MET A 115 11.12 -5.89 -1.13
CA MET A 115 10.77 -7.26 -0.82
C MET A 115 11.99 -8.16 -0.85
N HIS A 116 12.80 -8.03 -1.88
CA HIS A 116 14.03 -8.82 -2.03
C HIS A 116 15.06 -8.47 -0.96
N ARG A 117 15.27 -7.17 -0.73
CA ARG A 117 16.28 -6.69 0.24
C ARG A 117 16.00 -7.18 1.66
N HIS A 118 14.75 -7.25 2.03
CA HIS A 118 14.34 -7.60 3.40
C HIS A 118 13.78 -9.00 3.54
N ASP A 119 13.86 -9.79 2.47
CA ASP A 119 13.37 -11.18 2.46
C ASP A 119 11.91 -11.28 2.92
N ILE A 120 11.07 -10.35 2.47
CA ILE A 120 9.65 -10.41 2.76
C ILE A 120 9.03 -11.50 1.90
N PRO A 121 8.45 -12.55 2.50
CA PRO A 121 8.15 -13.77 1.74
C PRO A 121 6.91 -13.74 0.87
N ASN A 122 5.99 -12.80 1.09
CA ASN A 122 4.69 -12.82 0.40
C ASN A 122 4.39 -11.48 -0.25
N LEU A 123 3.95 -11.53 -1.50
CA LEU A 123 3.48 -10.35 -2.21
C LEU A 123 2.17 -10.68 -2.90
N ILE A 124 1.16 -9.86 -2.65
CA ILE A 124 -0.11 -9.91 -3.37
C ILE A 124 -0.22 -8.61 -4.15
N PHE A 125 -0.42 -8.74 -5.45
CA PHE A 125 -0.59 -7.59 -6.33
C PHE A 125 -2.05 -7.49 -6.75
N SER A 126 -2.68 -6.37 -6.43
CA SER A 126 -4.05 -6.11 -6.84
C SER A 126 -4.05 -5.12 -7.99
N SER A 127 -4.33 -5.60 -9.18
CA SER A 127 -4.41 -4.78 -10.40
C SER A 127 -5.82 -4.26 -10.65
N SER A 128 -6.74 -4.84 -10.02
CA SER A 128 -8.14 -4.50 -9.94
C SER A 128 -8.83 -3.91 -11.16
N ALA A 129 -9.75 -3.05 -10.88
CA ALA A 129 -10.82 -2.60 -11.76
C ALA A 129 -10.38 -1.86 -13.02
N THR A 130 -9.20 -1.29 -13.03
CA THR A 130 -8.71 -0.57 -14.20
C THR A 130 -8.46 -1.47 -15.41
N VAL A 131 -8.33 -2.77 -15.18
CA VAL A 131 -8.12 -3.75 -16.24
C VAL A 131 -9.37 -3.88 -17.11
N TYR A 132 -10.51 -3.68 -16.53
CA TYR A 132 -11.80 -3.89 -17.20
C TYR A 132 -12.52 -2.61 -17.54
N GLY A 133 -11.94 -1.52 -17.18
CA GLY A 133 -12.56 -0.21 -17.28
C GLY A 133 -12.65 0.46 -18.59
#